data_84295e4f4a437f02964a54ce21710e05
#
_entry.id   84295e4f4a437f02964a54ce21710e05
#
_cell.length_a   1.000
_cell.length_b   1.000
_cell.length_c   1.000
_cell.angle_alpha   90.00
_cell.angle_beta   90.00
_cell.angle_gamma   90.00
#
_symmetry.space_group_name_H-M   'P 1'
#
loop_
_entity.id
_entity.type
_entity.pdbx_description
1 polymer ?
#
loop_
_entity_poly.entity_id
_entity_poly.type
_entity_poly.pdbx_seq_one_letter_code
_entity_poly.pdbx_strand_id
1 'polypeptide(L)'
;AKNVFKMSGISHIPALLRDNTDRNRPSAFAFTGNRFELRAVGSSDNCAEAMIVLNTAVADEFTAFRERGDARIEAGVRKEKAIYEELKSMIRSSRAIRFDGNGYSEEWRAEAARRGLDCETCAPRVFDRYLDPSSVEMFARMGVLSKVELEARTEVKWETYTKKIQIEGRVLGDLTMNHIVPIASRYE
;
A
#
# COMPACT_ATOMS: atom_id res chain seq x y z
N ALA A 1 -18.54 4.07 26.75
CA ALA A 1 -17.57 3.52 27.71
C ALA A 1 -16.17 3.67 27.11
N LYS A 2 -15.24 4.35 27.82
CA LYS A 2 -13.85 4.50 27.38
C LYS A 2 -13.16 3.16 27.52
N ASN A 3 -12.87 2.47 26.42
CA ASN A 3 -12.09 1.25 26.46
C ASN A 3 -10.62 1.63 26.68
N VAL A 4 -10.10 1.26 27.84
CA VAL A 4 -8.69 1.41 28.20
C VAL A 4 -7.99 0.10 27.86
N PHE A 5 -6.97 0.17 27.00
CA PHE A 5 -6.12 -0.96 26.72
C PHE A 5 -4.94 -0.96 27.70
N LYS A 6 -4.80 -2.03 28.47
CA LYS A 6 -3.70 -2.20 29.41
C LYS A 6 -2.89 -3.43 29.00
N MET A 7 -1.63 -3.22 28.63
CA MET A 7 -0.71 -4.34 28.38
C MET A 7 -0.26 -4.92 29.73
N SER A 8 -0.73 -6.12 30.05
CA SER A 8 -0.30 -6.85 31.23
C SER A 8 1.14 -7.33 31.07
N GLY A 9 1.95 -7.13 32.09
CA GLY A 9 3.35 -7.62 32.13
C GLY A 9 4.45 -6.62 31.83
N ILE A 10 4.10 -5.38 31.48
CA ILE A 10 5.08 -4.30 31.24
C ILE A 10 4.72 -3.10 32.11
N SER A 11 5.49 -2.90 33.17
CA SER A 11 5.18 -1.95 34.25
C SER A 11 5.30 -0.45 33.89
N HIS A 12 5.83 -0.12 32.71
CA HIS A 12 6.13 1.26 32.33
C HIS A 12 5.37 1.79 31.12
N ILE A 13 4.39 1.06 30.62
CA ILE A 13 3.53 1.56 29.54
C ILE A 13 2.31 2.20 30.20
N PRO A 14 2.07 3.52 30.00
CA PRO A 14 0.87 4.16 30.49
C PRO A 14 -0.38 3.53 29.84
N ALA A 15 -1.49 3.54 30.57
CA ALA A 15 -2.78 3.13 30.02
C ALA A 15 -3.14 4.06 28.86
N LEU A 16 -3.23 3.51 27.65
CA LEU A 16 -3.59 4.26 26.45
C LEU A 16 -5.11 4.25 26.29
N LEU A 17 -5.70 5.42 26.14
CA LEU A 17 -7.07 5.55 25.70
C LEU A 17 -7.14 5.10 24.25
N ARG A 18 -8.04 4.17 23.95
CA ARG A 18 -8.33 3.79 22.58
C ARG A 18 -8.93 5.00 21.88
N ASP A 19 -8.19 5.54 20.91
CA ASP A 19 -8.69 6.59 20.06
C ASP A 19 -9.63 5.98 19.03
N ASN A 20 -10.90 6.37 19.10
CA ASN A 20 -11.93 6.02 18.13
C ASN A 20 -12.23 7.22 17.21
N THR A 21 -11.33 8.21 17.18
CA THR A 21 -11.51 9.36 16.32
C THR A 21 -11.43 8.97 14.85
N ASP A 22 -12.20 9.73 14.10
CA ASP A 22 -12.60 9.47 12.75
C ASP A 22 -11.43 9.61 11.76
N ARG A 23 -11.53 8.83 10.74
CA ARG A 23 -10.91 8.80 9.39
C ARG A 23 -9.83 9.84 9.14
N ASN A 24 -8.58 9.42 9.21
CA ASN A 24 -7.50 10.15 8.55
C ASN A 24 -7.66 10.03 7.03
N ARG A 25 -8.21 11.08 6.38
CA ARG A 25 -8.44 11.14 4.93
C ARG A 25 -7.25 11.64 4.10
N PRO A 26 -6.15 12.15 4.66
CA PRO A 26 -5.03 12.68 3.87
C PRO A 26 -4.06 11.61 3.36
N SER A 27 -4.45 10.35 3.28
CA SER A 27 -3.60 9.28 2.76
C SER A 27 -4.38 8.30 1.90
N ALA A 28 -3.74 7.78 0.84
CA ALA A 28 -4.29 6.72 0.00
C ALA A 28 -4.39 5.38 0.74
N PHE A 29 -3.58 5.17 1.79
CA PHE A 29 -3.62 4.00 2.65
C PHE A 29 -3.68 4.47 4.11
N ALA A 30 -4.90 4.65 4.61
CA ALA A 30 -5.16 5.29 5.88
C ALA A 30 -5.51 4.27 6.98
N PHE A 31 -4.95 4.48 8.19
CA PHE A 31 -5.37 3.78 9.39
C PHE A 31 -6.62 4.44 9.97
N THR A 32 -7.67 3.67 10.22
CA THR A 32 -8.98 4.17 10.70
C THR A 32 -9.32 3.68 12.10
N GLY A 33 -8.31 3.47 12.93
CA GLY A 33 -8.43 3.12 14.35
C GLY A 33 -8.45 1.61 14.63
N ASN A 34 -8.92 0.78 13.74
CA ASN A 34 -8.94 -0.68 13.88
C ASN A 34 -8.68 -1.45 12.56
N ARG A 35 -8.50 -0.73 11.47
CA ARG A 35 -8.23 -1.28 10.13
C ARG A 35 -7.51 -0.25 9.28
N PHE A 36 -6.97 -0.72 8.16
CA PHE A 36 -6.50 0.14 7.08
C PHE A 36 -7.55 0.18 5.97
N GLU A 37 -7.68 1.34 5.34
CA GLU A 37 -8.50 1.55 4.15
C GLU A 37 -7.61 1.97 2.99
N LEU A 38 -7.63 1.19 1.90
CA LEU A 38 -7.06 1.63 0.63
C LEU A 38 -8.09 2.51 -0.09
N ARG A 39 -7.63 3.68 -0.49
CA ARG A 39 -8.41 4.64 -1.28
C ARG A 39 -7.72 4.86 -2.60
N ALA A 40 -8.29 4.36 -3.67
CA ALA A 40 -7.82 4.55 -5.02
C ALA A 40 -8.95 5.10 -5.90
N VAL A 41 -8.58 5.85 -6.92
CA VAL A 41 -9.51 6.33 -7.95
C VAL A 41 -9.80 5.16 -8.89
N GLY A 42 -11.07 4.98 -9.25
CA GLY A 42 -11.48 3.91 -10.15
C GLY A 42 -12.81 3.30 -9.76
N SER A 43 -13.92 4.03 -9.99
CA SER A 43 -15.26 3.60 -9.61
C SER A 43 -15.73 2.30 -10.30
N SER A 44 -15.12 1.93 -11.41
CA SER A 44 -15.39 0.70 -12.17
C SER A 44 -14.26 -0.34 -12.09
N ASP A 45 -13.19 -0.05 -11.36
CA ASP A 45 -12.06 -0.96 -11.24
C ASP A 45 -12.27 -2.02 -10.17
N ASN A 46 -11.68 -3.20 -10.39
CA ASN A 46 -11.71 -4.29 -9.44
C ASN A 46 -10.63 -4.10 -8.35
N CYS A 47 -11.04 -4.15 -7.10
CA CYS A 47 -10.14 -4.01 -5.95
C CYS A 47 -9.33 -5.28 -5.62
N ALA A 48 -9.61 -6.41 -6.27
CA ALA A 48 -9.02 -7.71 -5.91
C ALA A 48 -7.50 -7.70 -5.94
N GLU A 49 -6.92 -7.02 -6.93
CA GLU A 49 -5.47 -6.99 -7.07
C GLU A 49 -4.77 -6.22 -5.95
N ALA A 50 -5.28 -5.04 -5.59
CA ALA A 50 -4.78 -4.30 -4.44
C ALA A 50 -4.92 -5.12 -3.15
N MET A 51 -6.03 -5.86 -2.99
CA MET A 51 -6.24 -6.75 -1.85
C MET A 51 -5.24 -7.91 -1.83
N ILE A 52 -4.95 -8.53 -2.97
CA ILE A 52 -3.95 -9.61 -3.07
C ILE A 52 -2.59 -9.11 -2.61
N VAL A 53 -2.11 -8.00 -3.15
CA VAL A 53 -0.79 -7.43 -2.81
C VAL A 53 -0.71 -7.06 -1.34
N LEU A 54 -1.66 -6.27 -0.84
CA LEU A 54 -1.64 -5.78 0.53
C LEU A 54 -1.79 -6.89 1.56
N ASN A 55 -2.71 -7.84 1.33
CA ASN A 55 -2.89 -8.96 2.26
C ASN A 55 -1.67 -9.89 2.26
N THR A 56 -1.05 -10.12 1.10
CA THR A 56 0.19 -10.91 1.03
C THR A 56 1.33 -10.23 1.78
N ALA A 57 1.53 -8.94 1.60
CA ALA A 57 2.56 -8.19 2.31
C ALA A 57 2.35 -8.19 3.83
N VAL A 58 1.11 -8.03 4.29
CA VAL A 58 0.76 -8.11 5.72
C VAL A 58 0.98 -9.52 6.28
N ALA A 59 0.58 -10.55 5.55
CA ALA A 59 0.77 -11.93 5.96
C ALA A 59 2.25 -12.31 6.04
N ASP A 60 3.05 -11.85 5.09
CA ASP A 60 4.51 -12.05 5.09
C ASP A 60 5.16 -11.40 6.31
N GLU A 61 4.82 -10.15 6.62
CA GLU A 61 5.36 -9.47 7.80
C GLU A 61 4.89 -10.12 9.11
N PHE A 62 3.67 -10.59 9.21
CA PHE A 62 3.21 -11.34 10.38
C PHE A 62 3.96 -12.67 10.55
N THR A 63 4.27 -13.34 9.45
CA THR A 63 5.07 -14.58 9.49
C THR A 63 6.48 -14.29 10.00
N ALA A 64 7.14 -13.30 9.44
CA ALA A 64 8.45 -12.87 9.86
C ALA A 64 8.49 -12.38 11.32
N PHE A 65 7.46 -11.62 11.74
CA PHE A 65 7.31 -11.18 13.14
C PHE A 65 7.18 -12.37 14.09
N ARG A 66 6.37 -13.36 13.74
CA ARG A 66 6.20 -14.57 14.55
C ARG A 66 7.53 -15.33 14.67
N GLU A 67 8.21 -15.56 13.57
CA GLU A 67 9.48 -16.29 13.56
C GLU A 67 10.54 -15.63 14.43
N ARG A 68 10.67 -14.30 14.33
CA ARG A 68 11.60 -13.53 15.19
C ARG A 68 11.20 -13.58 16.66
N GLY A 69 9.89 -13.54 16.95
CA GLY A 69 9.36 -13.68 18.31
C GLY A 69 9.58 -15.06 18.89
N ASP A 70 9.30 -16.10 18.13
CA ASP A 70 9.46 -17.50 18.54
C ASP A 70 10.94 -17.82 18.82
N ALA A 71 11.87 -17.36 17.98
CA ALA A 71 13.30 -17.51 18.20
C ALA A 71 13.77 -16.89 19.53
N ARG A 72 13.20 -15.75 19.93
CA ARG A 72 13.50 -15.15 21.25
C ARG A 72 12.92 -15.97 22.41
N ILE A 73 11.75 -16.56 22.23
CA ILE A 73 11.12 -17.41 23.24
C ILE A 73 11.94 -18.68 23.43
N GLU A 74 12.38 -19.31 22.35
CA GLU A 74 13.26 -20.47 22.38
C GLU A 74 14.60 -20.17 23.06
N ALA A 75 15.09 -18.93 22.91
CA ALA A 75 16.26 -18.45 23.64
C ALA A 75 15.99 -18.13 25.14
N GLY A 76 14.82 -18.48 25.67
CA GLY A 76 14.46 -18.34 27.09
C GLY A 76 13.85 -16.98 27.46
N VAL A 77 13.50 -16.13 26.49
CA VAL A 77 12.82 -14.86 26.78
C VAL A 77 11.35 -15.11 27.00
N ARG A 78 10.76 -14.53 28.07
CA ARG A 78 9.30 -14.62 28.27
C ARG A 78 8.54 -14.04 27.09
N LYS A 79 7.43 -14.68 26.73
CA LYS A 79 6.60 -14.36 25.54
C LYS A 79 6.25 -12.86 25.45
N GLU A 80 5.76 -12.26 26.53
CA GLU A 80 5.37 -10.84 26.54
C GLU A 80 6.56 -9.91 26.27
N LYS A 81 7.72 -10.26 26.83
CA LYS A 81 8.95 -9.50 26.62
C LYS A 81 9.47 -9.68 25.18
N ALA A 82 9.40 -10.89 24.63
CA ALA A 82 9.78 -11.16 23.25
C ALA A 82 8.92 -10.35 22.26
N ILE A 83 7.61 -10.36 22.46
CA ILE A 83 6.67 -9.56 21.64
C ILE A 83 6.98 -8.06 21.76
N TYR A 84 7.21 -7.57 22.96
CA TYR A 84 7.51 -6.15 23.18
C TYR A 84 8.80 -5.71 22.49
N GLU A 85 9.88 -6.48 22.64
CA GLU A 85 11.17 -6.17 22.02
C GLU A 85 11.08 -6.22 20.49
N GLU A 86 10.32 -7.16 19.95
CA GLU A 86 10.13 -7.27 18.51
C GLU A 86 9.28 -6.08 17.97
N LEU A 87 8.18 -5.72 18.64
CA LEU A 87 7.42 -4.53 18.29
C LEU A 87 8.26 -3.26 18.34
N LYS A 88 9.10 -3.12 19.38
CA LYS A 88 9.99 -1.97 19.52
C LYS A 88 11.02 -1.90 18.40
N SER A 89 11.56 -3.05 17.99
CA SER A 89 12.47 -3.16 16.85
C SER A 89 11.77 -2.73 15.55
N MET A 90 10.60 -3.28 15.28
CA MET A 90 9.78 -2.99 14.11
C MET A 90 9.38 -1.50 14.01
N ILE A 91 8.95 -0.90 15.14
CA ILE A 91 8.63 0.52 15.21
C ILE A 91 9.84 1.40 14.87
N ARG A 92 11.04 1.00 15.29
CA ARG A 92 12.28 1.74 15.01
C ARG A 92 12.70 1.60 13.56
N SER A 93 12.70 0.39 13.02
CA SER A 93 13.09 0.12 11.63
C SER A 93 12.14 0.76 10.61
N SER A 94 10.84 0.80 10.92
CA SER A 94 9.82 1.40 10.05
C SER A 94 9.70 2.93 10.16
N ARG A 95 10.57 3.60 10.92
CA ARG A 95 10.47 5.05 11.15
C ARG A 95 10.51 5.86 9.85
N ALA A 96 11.33 5.45 8.90
CA ALA A 96 11.50 6.17 7.63
C ALA A 96 10.24 6.18 6.76
N ILE A 97 9.42 5.14 6.86
CA ILE A 97 8.19 5.00 6.05
C ILE A 97 6.94 5.53 6.74
N ARG A 98 7.01 5.85 8.03
CA ARG A 98 5.86 6.40 8.75
C ARG A 98 5.76 7.89 8.53
N PHE A 99 4.59 8.32 8.12
CA PHE A 99 4.27 9.72 7.91
C PHE A 99 2.93 10.06 8.55
N ASP A 100 2.89 11.20 9.20
CA ASP A 100 1.68 11.75 9.80
C ASP A 100 1.46 13.15 9.22
N GLY A 101 0.45 13.29 8.36
CA GLY A 101 0.17 14.51 7.63
C GLY A 101 -0.56 14.28 6.31
N ASN A 102 -0.52 15.28 5.41
CA ASN A 102 -1.16 15.20 4.10
C ASN A 102 -0.28 14.45 3.08
N GLY A 103 -0.57 13.17 2.84
CA GLY A 103 0.14 12.31 1.88
C GLY A 103 -0.06 12.67 0.41
N TYR A 104 -0.90 13.65 0.08
CA TYR A 104 -1.13 14.15 -1.29
C TYR A 104 -0.39 15.44 -1.58
N SER A 105 0.29 16.02 -0.59
CA SER A 105 0.99 17.31 -0.76
C SER A 105 2.32 17.16 -1.49
N GLU A 106 2.76 18.21 -2.16
CA GLU A 106 4.07 18.26 -2.81
C GLU A 106 5.22 18.21 -1.78
N GLU A 107 5.02 18.78 -0.60
CA GLU A 107 5.96 18.70 0.52
C GLU A 107 6.20 17.26 0.94
N TRP A 108 5.12 16.43 0.95
CA TRP A 108 5.26 15.02 1.21
C TRP A 108 6.05 14.29 0.11
N ARG A 109 5.82 14.60 -1.15
CA ARG A 109 6.58 14.00 -2.26
C ARG A 109 8.07 14.29 -2.15
N ALA A 110 8.42 15.53 -1.85
CA ALA A 110 9.81 15.94 -1.62
C ALA A 110 10.43 15.22 -0.41
N GLU A 111 9.69 15.12 0.69
CA GLU A 111 10.12 14.43 1.90
C GLU A 111 10.25 12.91 1.68
N ALA A 112 9.32 12.30 0.95
CA ALA A 112 9.37 10.88 0.60
C ALA A 112 10.62 10.56 -0.24
N ALA A 113 10.92 11.36 -1.24
CA ALA A 113 12.13 11.23 -2.04
C ALA A 113 13.40 11.36 -1.18
N ARG A 114 13.42 12.33 -0.24
CA ARG A 114 14.53 12.51 0.72
C ARG A 114 14.73 11.29 1.61
N ARG A 115 13.65 10.57 1.95
CA ARG A 115 13.69 9.34 2.75
C ARG A 115 14.01 8.09 1.92
N GLY A 116 14.18 8.22 0.61
CA GLY A 116 14.39 7.10 -0.31
C GLY A 116 13.13 6.28 -0.58
N LEU A 117 11.94 6.86 -0.37
CA LEU A 117 10.66 6.24 -0.70
C LEU A 117 10.33 6.50 -2.17
N ASP A 118 9.79 5.49 -2.81
CA ASP A 118 9.38 5.55 -4.21
C ASP A 118 8.01 6.27 -4.29
N CYS A 119 7.97 7.36 -5.06
CA CYS A 119 6.76 8.15 -5.32
C CYS A 119 6.53 8.27 -6.82
N GLU A 120 6.40 7.11 -7.50
CA GLU A 120 6.21 7.08 -8.95
C GLU A 120 4.83 7.66 -9.32
N THR A 121 4.83 8.53 -10.32
CA THR A 121 3.62 9.18 -10.85
C THR A 121 3.18 8.61 -12.20
N CYS A 122 3.96 7.70 -12.77
CA CYS A 122 3.70 7.09 -14.06
C CYS A 122 3.28 5.63 -13.89
N ALA A 123 2.01 5.33 -14.15
CA ALA A 123 1.46 3.98 -13.97
C ALA A 123 2.26 2.87 -14.67
N PRO A 124 2.71 3.00 -15.93
CA PRO A 124 3.55 2.00 -16.57
C PRO A 124 4.80 1.59 -15.78
N ARG A 125 5.50 2.55 -15.17
CA ARG A 125 6.70 2.26 -14.38
C ARG A 125 6.41 1.47 -13.09
N VAL A 126 5.17 1.57 -12.60
CA VAL A 126 4.75 0.81 -11.42
C VAL A 126 4.53 -0.67 -11.75
N PHE A 127 4.16 -1.00 -12.99
CA PHE A 127 3.90 -2.40 -13.36
C PHE A 127 5.14 -3.28 -13.25
N ASP A 128 6.31 -2.75 -13.57
CA ASP A 128 7.58 -3.49 -13.50
C ASP A 128 7.95 -3.86 -12.05
N ARG A 129 7.42 -3.14 -11.04
CA ARG A 129 7.65 -3.43 -9.63
C ARG A 129 7.10 -4.79 -9.17
N TYR A 130 6.14 -5.35 -9.92
CA TYR A 130 5.68 -6.72 -9.66
C TYR A 130 6.77 -7.77 -9.89
N LEU A 131 7.74 -7.45 -10.74
CA LEU A 131 8.86 -8.34 -11.09
C LEU A 131 10.15 -8.01 -10.33
N ASP A 132 10.13 -7.03 -9.44
CA ASP A 132 11.26 -6.79 -8.53
C ASP A 132 11.55 -8.06 -7.73
N PRO A 133 12.82 -8.40 -7.50
CA PRO A 133 13.21 -9.61 -6.76
C PRO A 133 12.47 -9.75 -5.42
N SER A 134 12.33 -8.66 -4.67
CA SER A 134 11.62 -8.65 -3.40
C SER A 134 10.14 -9.01 -3.53
N SER A 135 9.46 -8.54 -4.60
CA SER A 135 8.06 -8.89 -4.88
C SER A 135 7.92 -10.36 -5.24
N VAL A 136 8.76 -10.85 -6.16
CA VAL A 136 8.76 -12.25 -6.59
C VAL A 136 9.01 -13.19 -5.41
N GLU A 137 10.00 -12.90 -4.57
CA GLU A 137 10.33 -13.69 -3.39
C GLU A 137 9.20 -13.69 -2.36
N MET A 138 8.57 -12.55 -2.10
CA MET A 138 7.43 -12.45 -1.19
C MET A 138 6.27 -13.31 -1.64
N PHE A 139 5.84 -13.19 -2.89
CA PHE A 139 4.73 -13.96 -3.44
C PHE A 139 5.01 -15.47 -3.47
N ALA A 140 6.23 -15.87 -3.83
CA ALA A 140 6.66 -17.26 -3.84
C ALA A 140 6.71 -17.84 -2.42
N ARG A 141 7.31 -17.12 -1.46
CA ARG A 141 7.40 -17.54 -0.05
C ARG A 141 6.04 -17.73 0.58
N MET A 142 5.09 -16.86 0.25
CA MET A 142 3.72 -16.93 0.75
C MET A 142 2.84 -17.90 -0.03
N GLY A 143 3.33 -18.51 -1.11
CA GLY A 143 2.58 -19.47 -1.93
C GLY A 143 1.36 -18.86 -2.65
N VAL A 144 1.38 -17.54 -2.89
CA VAL A 144 0.23 -16.83 -3.48
C VAL A 144 0.32 -16.77 -5.00
N LEU A 145 1.47 -16.39 -5.54
CA LEU A 145 1.75 -16.34 -6.97
C LEU A 145 3.17 -16.83 -7.25
N SER A 146 3.31 -17.64 -8.29
CA SER A 146 4.61 -18.00 -8.86
C SER A 146 5.18 -16.85 -9.70
N LYS A 147 6.47 -16.91 -10.00
CA LYS A 147 7.13 -15.94 -10.88
C LYS A 147 6.45 -15.88 -12.25
N VAL A 148 6.10 -17.02 -12.83
CA VAL A 148 5.44 -17.10 -14.15
C VAL A 148 4.06 -16.44 -14.12
N GLU A 149 3.31 -16.60 -13.03
CA GLU A 149 2.01 -15.93 -12.87
C GLU A 149 2.17 -14.41 -12.70
N LEU A 150 3.21 -13.95 -12.00
CA LEU A 150 3.51 -12.52 -11.90
C LEU A 150 3.91 -11.92 -13.25
N GLU A 151 4.73 -12.62 -14.04
CA GLU A 151 5.11 -12.22 -15.38
C GLU A 151 3.88 -12.09 -16.27
N ALA A 152 3.03 -13.12 -16.32
CA ALA A 152 1.81 -13.10 -17.12
C ALA A 152 0.84 -11.97 -16.70
N ARG A 153 0.68 -11.73 -15.40
CA ARG A 153 -0.16 -10.63 -14.89
C ARG A 153 0.42 -9.26 -15.24
N THR A 154 1.72 -9.11 -15.21
CA THR A 154 2.40 -7.86 -15.58
C THR A 154 2.22 -7.57 -17.08
N GLU A 155 2.33 -8.57 -17.95
CA GLU A 155 2.03 -8.43 -19.39
C GLU A 155 0.57 -8.00 -19.62
N VAL A 156 -0.39 -8.62 -18.94
CA VAL A 156 -1.80 -8.25 -19.05
C VAL A 156 -2.03 -6.80 -18.60
N LYS A 157 -1.32 -6.31 -17.59
CA LYS A 157 -1.41 -4.90 -17.17
C LYS A 157 -0.90 -3.95 -18.25
N TRP A 158 0.24 -4.24 -18.83
CA TRP A 158 0.81 -3.47 -19.92
C TRP A 158 -0.14 -3.42 -21.13
N GLU A 159 -0.67 -4.58 -21.52
CA GLU A 159 -1.60 -4.68 -22.64
C GLU A 159 -2.90 -3.90 -22.36
N THR A 160 -3.46 -4.07 -21.18
CA THR A 160 -4.70 -3.38 -20.77
C THR A 160 -4.51 -1.87 -20.74
N TYR A 161 -3.40 -1.39 -20.18
CA TYR A 161 -3.08 0.04 -20.15
C TYR A 161 -2.93 0.60 -21.57
N THR A 162 -2.16 -0.07 -22.41
CA THR A 162 -1.95 0.33 -23.80
C THR A 162 -3.26 0.41 -24.57
N LYS A 163 -4.13 -0.60 -24.45
CA LYS A 163 -5.44 -0.63 -25.09
C LYS A 163 -6.34 0.51 -24.61
N LYS A 164 -6.37 0.78 -23.29
CA LYS A 164 -7.14 1.91 -22.74
C LYS A 164 -6.70 3.24 -23.36
N ILE A 165 -5.41 3.53 -23.37
CA ILE A 165 -4.86 4.76 -23.96
C ILE A 165 -5.15 4.86 -25.46
N GLN A 166 -5.06 3.76 -26.20
CA GLN A 166 -5.40 3.73 -27.63
C GLN A 166 -6.88 4.02 -27.87
N ILE A 167 -7.79 3.47 -27.05
CA ILE A 167 -9.23 3.73 -27.15
C ILE A 167 -9.52 5.19 -26.82
N GLU A 168 -8.96 5.72 -25.76
CA GLU A 168 -9.15 7.13 -25.35
C GLU A 168 -8.63 8.08 -26.44
N GLY A 169 -7.47 7.82 -27.02
CA GLY A 169 -6.93 8.62 -28.11
C GLY A 169 -7.82 8.60 -29.36
N ARG A 170 -8.36 7.43 -29.73
CA ARG A 170 -9.29 7.32 -30.87
C ARG A 170 -10.61 8.04 -30.60
N VAL A 171 -11.18 7.87 -29.42
CA VAL A 171 -12.42 8.56 -29.04
C VAL A 171 -12.22 10.07 -29.00
N LEU A 172 -11.11 10.56 -28.47
CA LEU A 172 -10.77 11.98 -28.49
C LEU A 172 -10.67 12.52 -29.92
N GLY A 173 -10.02 11.78 -30.81
CA GLY A 173 -9.95 12.13 -32.23
C GLY A 173 -11.33 12.22 -32.90
N ASP A 174 -12.16 11.20 -32.66
CA ASP A 174 -13.52 11.17 -33.19
C ASP A 174 -14.40 12.32 -32.67
N LEU A 175 -14.39 12.54 -31.34
CA LEU A 175 -15.09 13.67 -30.73
C LEU A 175 -14.62 15.02 -31.29
N THR A 176 -13.31 15.18 -31.46
CA THR A 176 -12.76 16.43 -31.97
C THR A 176 -13.22 16.69 -33.39
N MET A 177 -13.05 15.72 -34.29
CA MET A 177 -13.33 15.89 -35.70
C MET A 177 -14.83 15.94 -36.04
N ASN A 178 -15.64 15.13 -35.37
CA ASN A 178 -17.04 14.96 -35.72
C ASN A 178 -17.99 15.82 -34.89
N HIS A 179 -17.56 16.32 -33.74
CA HIS A 179 -18.41 17.09 -32.83
C HIS A 179 -17.86 18.48 -32.51
N ILE A 180 -16.62 18.58 -32.03
CA ILE A 180 -16.08 19.87 -31.55
C ILE A 180 -15.79 20.82 -32.71
N VAL A 181 -15.05 20.40 -33.73
CA VAL A 181 -14.66 21.24 -34.89
C VAL A 181 -15.91 21.74 -35.65
N PRO A 182 -16.90 20.88 -36.00
CA PRO A 182 -18.10 21.35 -36.70
C PRO A 182 -18.93 22.34 -35.88
N ILE A 183 -18.97 22.21 -34.56
CA ILE A 183 -19.67 23.18 -33.71
C ILE A 183 -18.90 24.50 -33.70
N ALA A 184 -17.60 24.46 -33.43
CA ALA A 184 -16.77 25.66 -33.42
C ALA A 184 -16.87 26.46 -34.73
N SER A 185 -16.80 25.77 -35.87
CA SER A 185 -16.92 26.40 -37.20
C SER A 185 -18.28 27.01 -37.51
N ARG A 186 -19.31 26.75 -36.71
CA ARG A 186 -20.64 27.40 -36.87
C ARG A 186 -20.75 28.68 -36.08
N TYR A 187 -19.86 28.95 -35.15
CA TYR A 187 -19.85 30.15 -34.33
C TYR A 187 -18.86 31.21 -34.78
N GLU A 188 -18.05 30.93 -35.81
CA GLU A 188 -17.25 31.93 -36.53
C GLU A 188 -18.09 32.55 -37.69
#